data_5b7548003c1c17709dd8eb102639eb10
#
_entry.id   5b7548003c1c17709dd8eb102639eb10
#
_cell.length_a   1.000
_cell.length_b   1.000
_cell.length_c   1.000
_cell.angle_alpha   90.00
_cell.angle_beta   90.00
_cell.angle_gamma   90.00
#
_symmetry.space_group_name_H-M   'P 1'
#
loop_
_entity.id
_entity.type
_entity.pdbx_description
1 polymer ?
#
loop_
_entity_poly.entity_id
_entity_poly.type
_entity_poly.pdbx_seq_one_letter_code
_entity_poly.pdbx_strand_id
1 'polypeptide(L)'
;PLQGAIAAVERAGKTQDIDIVSTDFLPDLGERLQNGSMAGESGGHFCDPLIAFMMVYNAVKGNYKDFGGKFEDVPFPYLYVSSADDYKNYEKYFVDQLPYTDDELVAMSKESLKELKATAASVSIADAESRAGK
;
A
#
# COMPACT_ATOMS: atom_id res chain seq x y z
N PRO A 1 -13.98 7.99 13.04
CA PRO A 1 -15.10 8.67 12.31
C PRO A 1 -15.81 7.75 11.32
N LEU A 2 -15.07 6.94 10.54
CA LEU A 2 -15.61 6.08 9.50
C LEU A 2 -16.67 5.08 10.02
N GLN A 3 -16.38 4.32 11.07
CA GLN A 3 -17.33 3.37 11.65
C GLN A 3 -18.64 4.03 12.09
N GLY A 4 -18.57 5.29 12.57
CA GLY A 4 -19.74 6.06 12.93
C GLY A 4 -20.60 6.44 11.70
N ALA A 5 -19.96 6.77 10.58
CA ALA A 5 -20.63 7.06 9.32
C ALA A 5 -21.32 5.81 8.76
N ILE A 6 -20.62 4.68 8.72
CA ILE A 6 -21.18 3.39 8.29
C ILE A 6 -22.41 3.05 9.13
N ALA A 7 -22.26 3.06 10.46
CA ALA A 7 -23.37 2.74 11.37
C ALA A 7 -24.58 3.72 11.24
N ALA A 8 -24.35 4.96 10.84
CA ALA A 8 -25.41 5.91 10.59
C ALA A 8 -26.19 5.59 9.30
N VAL A 9 -25.47 5.25 8.23
CA VAL A 9 -26.05 4.86 6.93
C VAL A 9 -26.82 3.54 7.07
N GLU A 10 -26.25 2.56 7.77
CA GLU A 10 -26.91 1.28 8.06
C GLU A 10 -28.22 1.47 8.85
N ARG A 11 -28.19 2.27 9.93
CA ARG A 11 -29.39 2.57 10.73
C ARG A 11 -30.46 3.31 9.95
N ALA A 12 -30.06 4.12 8.99
CA ALA A 12 -30.99 4.83 8.10
C ALA A 12 -31.56 3.93 6.99
N GLY A 13 -31.09 2.69 6.85
CA GLY A 13 -31.47 1.79 5.76
C GLY A 13 -31.02 2.27 4.38
N LYS A 14 -29.89 3.02 4.32
CA LYS A 14 -29.42 3.70 3.12
C LYS A 14 -28.12 3.08 2.53
N THR A 15 -27.80 1.89 2.92
CA THR A 15 -26.57 1.19 2.46
C THR A 15 -26.49 1.02 0.95
N GLN A 16 -27.63 0.92 0.27
CA GLN A 16 -27.68 0.80 -1.19
C GLN A 16 -27.84 2.16 -1.92
N ASP A 17 -28.03 3.24 -1.17
CA ASP A 17 -28.25 4.57 -1.74
C ASP A 17 -27.06 5.50 -1.55
N ILE A 18 -26.11 5.13 -0.66
CA ILE A 18 -24.97 5.97 -0.26
C ILE A 18 -23.70 5.17 -0.34
N ASP A 19 -22.83 5.54 -1.27
CA ASP A 19 -21.48 5.00 -1.37
C ASP A 19 -20.57 5.62 -0.30
N ILE A 20 -19.93 4.76 0.49
CA ILE A 20 -18.92 5.16 1.48
C ILE A 20 -17.53 4.80 0.97
N VAL A 21 -16.66 5.79 0.93
CA VAL A 21 -15.24 5.62 0.65
C VAL A 21 -14.42 6.23 1.78
N SER A 22 -13.22 5.71 2.01
CA SER A 22 -12.36 6.14 3.10
C SER A 22 -10.88 5.99 2.79
N THR A 23 -10.06 6.36 3.77
CA THR A 23 -8.62 6.15 3.79
C THR A 23 -8.26 5.35 5.02
N ASP A 24 -7.25 4.51 4.89
CA ASP A 24 -6.77 3.51 5.86
C ASP A 24 -7.69 2.28 5.95
N PHE A 25 -7.13 1.13 5.62
CA PHE A 25 -7.89 -0.09 5.44
C PHE A 25 -8.48 -0.61 6.76
N LEU A 26 -9.79 -0.80 6.76
CA LEU A 26 -10.49 -1.48 7.86
C LEU A 26 -10.19 -2.98 7.82
N PRO A 27 -10.08 -3.63 8.99
CA PRO A 27 -9.87 -5.08 9.06
C PRO A 27 -11.00 -5.90 8.43
N ASP A 28 -12.22 -5.36 8.37
CA ASP A 28 -13.41 -5.99 7.81
C ASP A 28 -13.80 -5.42 6.43
N LEU A 29 -12.85 -4.75 5.76
CA LEU A 29 -13.10 -4.11 4.47
C LEU A 29 -13.61 -5.10 3.42
N GLY A 30 -13.06 -6.31 3.34
CA GLY A 30 -13.51 -7.33 2.38
C GLY A 30 -14.99 -7.68 2.52
N GLU A 31 -15.49 -7.85 3.74
CA GLU A 31 -16.90 -8.09 4.02
C GLU A 31 -17.77 -6.88 3.63
N ARG A 32 -17.29 -5.66 3.91
CA ARG A 32 -18.00 -4.42 3.61
C ARG A 32 -18.12 -4.15 2.11
N LEU A 33 -17.10 -4.46 1.35
CA LEU A 33 -17.14 -4.39 -0.11
C LEU A 33 -18.14 -5.44 -0.67
N GLN A 34 -18.15 -6.64 -0.10
CA GLN A 34 -19.03 -7.70 -0.56
C GLN A 34 -20.51 -7.41 -0.26
N ASN A 35 -20.82 -6.82 0.89
CA ASN A 35 -22.20 -6.51 1.30
C ASN A 35 -22.66 -5.11 0.87
N GLY A 36 -21.80 -4.32 0.24
CA GLY A 36 -22.11 -2.98 -0.27
C GLY A 36 -22.16 -1.88 0.80
N SER A 37 -21.73 -2.14 2.04
CA SER A 37 -21.65 -1.09 3.06
C SER A 37 -20.49 -0.14 2.87
N MET A 38 -19.54 -0.47 1.98
CA MET A 38 -18.48 0.40 1.48
C MET A 38 -18.29 0.19 -0.03
N ALA A 39 -17.92 1.24 -0.73
CA ALA A 39 -17.58 1.21 -2.15
C ALA A 39 -16.08 1.10 -2.41
N GLY A 40 -15.24 1.44 -1.44
CA GLY A 40 -13.79 1.33 -1.54
C GLY A 40 -13.03 2.05 -0.44
N GLU A 41 -11.76 1.72 -0.34
CA GLU A 41 -10.79 2.43 0.50
C GLU A 41 -9.48 2.65 -0.24
N SER A 42 -8.76 3.70 0.17
CA SER A 42 -7.39 3.93 -0.20
C SER A 42 -6.51 3.84 1.04
N GLY A 43 -5.28 3.35 0.87
CA GLY A 43 -4.35 3.20 2.00
C GLY A 43 -3.10 2.45 1.58
N GLY A 44 -2.58 1.61 2.45
CA GLY A 44 -1.52 0.67 2.10
C GLY A 44 -0.11 1.17 2.33
N HIS A 45 0.08 2.11 3.27
CA HIS A 45 1.40 2.63 3.65
C HIS A 45 2.26 1.63 4.44
N PHE A 46 1.86 0.37 4.51
CA PHE A 46 2.59 -0.66 5.26
C PHE A 46 3.97 -0.98 4.68
N CYS A 47 4.18 -0.73 3.39
CA CYS A 47 5.48 -0.92 2.73
C CYS A 47 6.38 0.33 2.76
N ASP A 48 5.89 1.49 3.15
CA ASP A 48 6.68 2.73 3.23
C ASP A 48 7.94 2.57 4.10
N PRO A 49 7.85 1.96 5.31
CA PRO A 49 9.03 1.75 6.14
C PRO A 49 10.12 0.91 5.49
N LEU A 50 9.77 -0.02 4.59
CA LEU A 50 10.73 -0.86 3.89
C LEU A 50 11.61 -0.04 2.96
N ILE A 51 11.01 0.81 2.14
CA ILE A 51 11.77 1.68 1.22
C ILE A 51 12.62 2.68 2.00
N ALA A 52 12.05 3.29 3.06
CA ALA A 52 12.81 4.19 3.94
C ALA A 52 14.01 3.47 4.58
N PHE A 53 13.82 2.22 5.04
CA PHE A 53 14.90 1.40 5.56
C PHE A 53 15.98 1.16 4.50
N MET A 54 15.61 0.79 3.26
CA MET A 54 16.56 0.57 2.18
C MET A 54 17.35 1.83 1.82
N MET A 55 16.71 3.00 1.87
CA MET A 55 17.40 4.27 1.68
C MET A 55 18.47 4.51 2.75
N VAL A 56 18.12 4.33 4.02
CA VAL A 56 19.06 4.47 5.14
C VAL A 56 20.17 3.43 5.05
N TYR A 57 19.84 2.17 4.76
CA TYR A 57 20.80 1.10 4.59
C TYR A 57 21.82 1.43 3.50
N ASN A 58 21.39 1.84 2.32
CA ASN A 58 22.24 2.20 1.20
C ASN A 58 23.12 3.43 1.51
N ALA A 59 22.58 4.42 2.23
CA ALA A 59 23.34 5.58 2.68
C ALA A 59 24.48 5.17 3.65
N VAL A 60 24.16 4.34 4.65
CA VAL A 60 25.16 3.84 5.63
C VAL A 60 26.22 2.97 4.97
N LYS A 61 25.86 2.20 3.93
CA LYS A 61 26.80 1.42 3.14
C LYS A 61 27.68 2.25 2.20
N GLY A 62 27.42 3.56 2.08
CA GLY A 62 28.16 4.46 1.22
C GLY A 62 27.77 4.38 -0.26
N ASN A 63 26.61 3.77 -0.57
CA ASN A 63 26.09 3.69 -1.93
C ASN A 63 25.60 5.05 -2.45
N TYR A 64 25.27 5.98 -1.54
CA TYR A 64 24.80 7.33 -1.87
C TYR A 64 25.87 8.36 -1.49
N LYS A 65 26.57 8.92 -2.48
CA LYS A 65 27.66 9.88 -2.25
C LYS A 65 27.17 11.22 -1.70
N ASP A 66 25.92 11.60 -2.02
CA ASP A 66 25.35 12.92 -1.73
C ASP A 66 24.16 12.85 -0.75
N PHE A 67 23.99 11.72 -0.07
CA PHE A 67 22.92 11.54 0.92
C PHE A 67 23.34 12.22 2.24
N GLY A 68 22.84 13.42 2.45
CA GLY A 68 23.09 14.13 3.71
C GLY A 68 22.64 15.59 3.68
N GLY A 69 21.90 15.98 4.69
CA GLY A 69 21.51 17.38 4.91
C GLY A 69 20.41 17.93 4.00
N LYS A 70 19.78 17.11 3.17
CA LYS A 70 18.61 17.46 2.37
C LYS A 70 17.48 16.48 2.62
N PHE A 71 16.25 16.99 2.61
CA PHE A 71 15.06 16.14 2.53
C PHE A 71 14.99 15.49 1.15
N GLU A 72 14.81 14.16 1.14
CA GLU A 72 14.51 13.43 -0.07
C GLU A 72 13.01 13.15 -0.11
N ASP A 73 12.36 13.67 -1.13
CA ASP A 73 10.96 13.38 -1.40
C ASP A 73 10.85 12.01 -2.08
N VAL A 74 10.07 11.11 -1.46
CA VAL A 74 9.82 9.77 -1.98
C VAL A 74 8.33 9.63 -2.20
N PRO A 75 7.86 9.68 -3.46
CA PRO A 75 6.45 9.53 -3.74
C PRO A 75 6.00 8.08 -3.55
N PHE A 76 5.01 7.87 -2.70
CA PHE A 76 4.30 6.60 -2.57
C PHE A 76 2.87 6.77 -3.08
N PRO A 77 2.41 5.98 -4.05
CA PRO A 77 1.01 5.95 -4.41
C PRO A 77 0.19 5.27 -3.31
N TYR A 78 -1.04 5.73 -3.13
CA TYR A 78 -2.01 4.97 -2.35
C TYR A 78 -2.38 3.67 -3.09
N LEU A 79 -2.54 2.59 -2.35
CA LEU A 79 -3.23 1.42 -2.83
C LEU A 79 -4.74 1.67 -2.79
N TYR A 80 -5.45 1.22 -3.80
CA TYR A 80 -6.90 1.34 -3.91
C TYR A 80 -7.52 -0.05 -3.92
N VAL A 81 -8.54 -0.23 -3.10
CA VAL A 81 -9.32 -1.46 -2.97
C VAL A 81 -10.78 -1.11 -3.11
N SER A 82 -11.43 -1.63 -4.15
CA SER A 82 -12.83 -1.34 -4.49
C SER A 82 -13.67 -2.59 -4.75
N SER A 83 -13.07 -3.76 -4.59
CA SER A 83 -13.77 -5.03 -4.68
C SER A 83 -13.24 -6.02 -3.66
N ALA A 84 -14.03 -7.05 -3.37
CA ALA A 84 -13.59 -8.14 -2.48
C ALA A 84 -12.39 -8.89 -3.04
N ASP A 85 -12.24 -8.96 -4.36
CA ASP A 85 -11.10 -9.62 -5.00
C ASP A 85 -9.84 -8.75 -4.94
N ASP A 86 -9.95 -7.41 -5.10
CA ASP A 86 -8.83 -6.48 -4.82
C ASP A 86 -8.35 -6.63 -3.37
N TYR A 87 -9.30 -6.75 -2.43
CA TYR A 87 -8.95 -6.91 -1.00
C TYR A 87 -8.20 -8.22 -0.73
N LYS A 88 -8.63 -9.33 -1.32
CA LYS A 88 -7.90 -10.61 -1.22
C LYS A 88 -6.49 -10.53 -1.79
N ASN A 89 -6.33 -9.85 -2.93
CA ASN A 89 -5.01 -9.64 -3.52
C ASN A 89 -4.15 -8.72 -2.64
N TYR A 90 -4.74 -7.68 -2.06
CA TYR A 90 -4.06 -6.85 -1.08
C TYR A 90 -3.61 -7.67 0.14
N GLU A 91 -4.48 -8.45 0.77
CA GLU A 91 -4.11 -9.32 1.90
C GLU A 91 -2.96 -10.24 1.51
N LYS A 92 -3.09 -10.95 0.38
CA LYS A 92 -2.08 -11.90 -0.08
C LYS A 92 -0.71 -11.27 -0.31
N TYR A 93 -0.64 -10.09 -0.94
CA TYR A 93 0.63 -9.53 -1.40
C TYR A 93 1.20 -8.43 -0.49
N PHE A 94 0.45 -7.95 0.50
CA PHE A 94 0.89 -6.86 1.38
C PHE A 94 0.70 -7.14 2.87
N VAL A 95 -0.12 -8.12 3.24
CA VAL A 95 -0.37 -8.47 4.65
C VAL A 95 0.26 -9.82 4.99
N ASP A 96 -0.05 -10.86 4.21
CA ASP A 96 0.42 -12.23 4.45
C ASP A 96 1.90 -12.40 4.09
N GLN A 97 2.42 -11.54 3.21
CA GLN A 97 3.81 -11.53 2.78
C GLN A 97 4.29 -10.10 2.51
N LEU A 98 5.60 -9.92 2.40
CA LEU A 98 6.14 -8.66 1.87
C LEU A 98 5.84 -8.55 0.37
N PRO A 99 5.61 -7.32 -0.14
CA PRO A 99 5.37 -7.11 -1.57
C PRO A 99 6.61 -7.31 -2.46
N TYR A 100 7.73 -7.73 -1.88
CA TYR A 100 8.99 -7.99 -2.55
C TYR A 100 9.60 -9.29 -2.06
N THR A 101 10.22 -10.03 -2.96
CA THR A 101 10.99 -11.24 -2.66
C THR A 101 12.34 -10.89 -2.03
N ASP A 102 13.00 -11.89 -1.41
CA ASP A 102 14.34 -11.73 -0.85
C ASP A 102 15.36 -11.26 -1.89
N ASP A 103 15.30 -11.79 -3.12
CA ASP A 103 16.18 -11.40 -4.22
C ASP A 103 15.95 -9.94 -4.64
N GLU A 104 14.71 -9.47 -4.68
CA GLU A 104 14.37 -8.08 -4.95
C GLU A 104 14.88 -7.17 -3.83
N LEU A 105 14.77 -7.57 -2.56
CA LEU A 105 15.30 -6.83 -1.42
C LEU A 105 16.84 -6.73 -1.49
N VAL A 106 17.51 -7.82 -1.88
CA VAL A 106 18.96 -7.81 -2.11
C VAL A 106 19.34 -6.90 -3.27
N ALA A 107 18.55 -6.85 -4.33
CA ALA A 107 18.75 -5.92 -5.45
C ALA A 107 18.59 -4.47 -4.98
N MET A 108 17.51 -4.14 -4.27
CA MET A 108 17.26 -2.81 -3.69
C MET A 108 18.41 -2.33 -2.80
N SER A 109 19.11 -3.23 -2.11
CA SER A 109 20.25 -2.89 -1.27
C SER A 109 21.48 -2.37 -2.04
N LYS A 110 21.43 -2.39 -3.38
CA LYS A 110 22.47 -1.92 -4.30
C LYS A 110 21.99 -0.82 -5.24
N GLU A 111 20.68 -0.52 -5.23
CA GLU A 111 20.08 0.48 -6.10
C GLU A 111 20.56 1.89 -5.74
N SER A 112 20.64 2.74 -6.78
CA SER A 112 20.78 4.17 -6.60
C SER A 112 19.52 4.77 -5.95
N LEU A 113 19.65 5.97 -5.36
CA LEU A 113 18.49 6.68 -4.81
C LEU A 113 17.39 6.91 -5.85
N LYS A 114 17.78 7.18 -7.10
CA LYS A 114 16.84 7.36 -8.20
C LYS A 114 16.04 6.09 -8.52
N GLU A 115 16.72 4.95 -8.57
CA GLU A 115 16.08 3.64 -8.82
C GLU A 115 15.13 3.29 -7.69
N LEU A 116 15.57 3.45 -6.43
CA LEU A 116 14.73 3.15 -5.27
C LEU A 116 13.48 4.05 -5.20
N LYS A 117 13.60 5.34 -5.58
CA LYS A 117 12.43 6.22 -5.73
C LYS A 117 11.48 5.76 -6.84
N ALA A 118 12.00 5.25 -7.94
CA ALA A 118 11.18 4.70 -9.01
C ALA A 118 10.44 3.44 -8.56
N THR A 119 11.11 2.56 -7.81
CA THR A 119 10.50 1.38 -7.18
C THR A 119 9.37 1.80 -6.23
N ALA A 120 9.59 2.80 -5.36
CA ALA A 120 8.55 3.32 -4.48
C ALA A 120 7.33 3.85 -5.25
N ALA A 121 7.56 4.58 -6.33
CA ALA A 121 6.50 5.17 -7.14
C ALA A 121 5.68 4.15 -7.95
N SER A 122 6.18 2.93 -8.12
CA SER A 122 5.51 1.85 -8.89
C SER A 122 4.67 0.91 -8.02
N VAL A 123 4.69 1.07 -6.70
CA VAL A 123 3.98 0.18 -5.77
C VAL A 123 2.49 0.15 -6.09
N SER A 124 1.98 -1.05 -6.37
CA SER A 124 0.55 -1.32 -6.57
C SER A 124 0.25 -2.80 -6.34
N ILE A 125 -1.02 -3.13 -6.11
CA ILE A 125 -1.45 -4.53 -5.97
C ILE A 125 -1.17 -5.30 -7.26
N ALA A 126 -1.47 -4.70 -8.41
CA ALA A 126 -1.23 -5.32 -9.72
C ALA A 126 0.26 -5.55 -10.02
N ASP A 127 1.14 -4.62 -9.59
CA ASP A 127 2.58 -4.80 -9.71
C ASP A 127 3.08 -5.97 -8.85
N ALA A 128 2.66 -6.03 -7.58
CA ALA A 128 3.01 -7.13 -6.68
C ALA A 128 2.53 -8.49 -7.21
N GLU A 129 1.30 -8.57 -7.71
CA GLU A 129 0.74 -9.77 -8.34
C GLU A 129 1.55 -10.20 -9.58
N SER A 130 1.87 -9.25 -10.46
CA SER A 130 2.65 -9.51 -11.69
C SER A 130 4.07 -10.01 -11.39
N ARG A 131 4.70 -9.55 -10.30
CA ARG A 131 6.03 -9.98 -9.89
C ARG A 131 6.00 -11.35 -9.21
N ALA A 132 4.98 -11.64 -8.40
CA ALA A 132 4.80 -12.93 -7.73
C ALA A 132 4.51 -14.09 -8.69
N GLY A 133 4.06 -13.83 -9.90
CA GLY A 133 3.79 -14.83 -10.93
C GLY A 133 5.00 -15.23 -11.80
N LYS A 134 6.17 -14.68 -11.50
CA LYS A 134 7.44 -14.97 -12.21
C LYS A 134 8.31 -15.89 -11.39
#